data_69a2bb1bdceacc604bed301afaecda2e
#
_entry.id   69a2bb1bdceacc604bed301afaecda2e
#
_cell.length_a   1.000
_cell.length_b   1.000
_cell.length_c   1.000
_cell.angle_alpha   90.00
_cell.angle_beta   90.00
_cell.angle_gamma   90.00
#
_symmetry.space_group_name_H-M   'P 1'
#
loop_
_entity.id
_entity.type
_entity.pdbx_description
1 polymer ?
#
loop_
_entity_poly.entity_id
_entity_poly.type
_entity_poly.pdbx_seq_one_letter_code
_entity_poly.pdbx_strand_id
1 'polypeptide(L)'
;MVTERLLRIAEKTVQYAMRQNVDQAQASAFLLETALTRFANSQIHQNVATKKGGVLIKVILNKQVSNTRVNTLEEDQIEKAVMQAVKIAKASPPNKEFKSLPEPEPWNPVEGVFDEETANCTPRYRAEKVKEAIETAHSKSSIVKAVAGYFSTGSMAFAVANSLGVSAGALASSANMKTTVISKSGASEGFGTAEKYSRQVKDIQPVVLAGDASEKSVKSVNSIKLSPGEYQVVLSPLASATLLMFLGYVGFSATSYQDGRSFVKYCLNQQVFDGKLNVKDDARDLRTLYAVPIDGEGVPKRAMQLISNGVVSEQSICYNSFTAGKEGKKSTGHAIPPISDYYSEMPMPFNMIADPGDASLEEMIAETKRGIFVTTFHYVNPVEPTKVVLTGLTRDGTFLIENGEVSKPIVNMRFTDSMLSALRNVPLIGRELEMVEATTVPSMKLEKLRFVGVSAY
;
A
#
# COMPACT_ATOMS: atom_id res chain seq x y z
N MET A 1 13.95 1.55 24.70
CA MET A 1 13.68 1.90 23.27
C MET A 1 12.20 2.23 23.08
N VAL A 2 11.80 2.80 21.92
CA VAL A 2 10.39 3.23 21.68
C VAL A 2 9.43 2.05 21.80
N THR A 3 9.75 0.92 21.19
CA THR A 3 8.91 -0.29 21.21
C THR A 3 8.68 -0.83 22.61
N GLU A 4 9.69 -0.85 23.46
CA GLU A 4 9.55 -1.28 24.87
C GLU A 4 8.65 -0.34 25.69
N ARG A 5 8.74 0.98 25.42
CA ARG A 5 7.83 1.94 26.04
C ARG A 5 6.39 1.67 25.64
N LEU A 6 6.13 1.47 24.35
CA LEU A 6 4.79 1.17 23.84
C LEU A 6 4.27 -0.16 24.41
N LEU A 7 5.15 -1.17 24.51
CA LEU A 7 4.79 -2.46 25.08
C LEU A 7 4.37 -2.33 26.54
N ARG A 8 5.13 -1.60 27.36
CA ARG A 8 4.73 -1.32 28.76
C ARG A 8 3.40 -0.61 28.86
N ILE A 9 3.10 0.32 27.93
CA ILE A 9 1.80 0.99 27.89
C ILE A 9 0.69 0.00 27.55
N ALA A 10 0.88 -0.84 26.54
CA ALA A 10 -0.09 -1.85 26.15
C ALA A 10 -0.36 -2.85 27.29
N GLU A 11 0.69 -3.37 27.94
CA GLU A 11 0.58 -4.29 29.07
C GLU A 11 -0.15 -3.68 30.27
N LYS A 12 0.19 -2.44 30.66
CA LYS A 12 -0.52 -1.70 31.73
C LYS A 12 -2.00 -1.49 31.36
N THR A 13 -2.29 -1.16 30.11
CA THR A 13 -3.67 -0.98 29.63
C THR A 13 -4.48 -2.25 29.77
N VAL A 14 -3.90 -3.41 29.38
CA VAL A 14 -4.53 -4.73 29.55
C VAL A 14 -4.74 -5.03 31.02
N GLN A 15 -3.72 -4.84 31.87
CA GLN A 15 -3.85 -5.05 33.33
C GLN A 15 -4.95 -4.19 33.95
N TYR A 16 -5.04 -2.92 33.54
CA TYR A 16 -6.09 -2.02 34.01
C TYR A 16 -7.48 -2.50 33.56
N ALA A 17 -7.61 -2.91 32.30
CA ALA A 17 -8.88 -3.46 31.76
C ALA A 17 -9.31 -4.72 32.52
N MET A 18 -8.40 -5.66 32.78
CA MET A 18 -8.69 -6.89 33.51
C MET A 18 -9.17 -6.64 34.95
N ARG A 19 -8.69 -5.58 35.61
CA ARG A 19 -9.20 -5.16 36.93
C ARG A 19 -10.67 -4.69 36.91
N GLN A 20 -11.22 -4.44 35.71
CA GLN A 20 -12.65 -4.08 35.54
C GLN A 20 -13.57 -5.30 35.40
N ASN A 21 -13.08 -6.51 35.74
CA ASN A 21 -13.81 -7.79 35.65
C ASN A 21 -14.32 -8.08 34.23
N VAL A 22 -13.49 -7.90 33.23
CA VAL A 22 -13.73 -8.30 31.85
C VAL A 22 -13.14 -9.70 31.59
N ASP A 23 -13.68 -10.43 30.62
CA ASP A 23 -13.22 -11.80 30.30
C ASP A 23 -11.87 -11.78 29.59
N GLN A 24 -11.70 -10.87 28.63
CA GLN A 24 -10.46 -10.69 27.87
C GLN A 24 -10.26 -9.22 27.50
N ALA A 25 -9.01 -8.82 27.36
CA ALA A 25 -8.62 -7.48 26.91
C ALA A 25 -7.40 -7.54 25.99
N GLN A 26 -7.33 -6.65 25.02
CA GLN A 26 -6.18 -6.39 24.17
C GLN A 26 -5.94 -4.89 24.08
N ALA A 27 -4.69 -4.50 24.08
CA ALA A 27 -4.26 -3.14 23.80
C ALA A 27 -3.16 -3.12 22.73
N SER A 28 -3.29 -2.19 21.78
CA SER A 28 -2.30 -1.95 20.73
C SER A 28 -1.87 -0.49 20.80
N ALA A 29 -0.73 -0.23 21.42
CA ALA A 29 -0.13 1.10 21.52
C ALA A 29 0.71 1.41 20.28
N PHE A 30 0.62 2.63 19.75
CA PHE A 30 1.35 3.02 18.55
C PHE A 30 1.93 4.42 18.64
N LEU A 31 2.98 4.65 17.84
CA LEU A 31 3.60 5.93 17.59
C LEU A 31 3.95 6.04 16.11
N LEU A 32 3.44 7.06 15.44
CA LEU A 32 3.75 7.39 14.05
C LEU A 32 4.41 8.76 14.02
N GLU A 33 5.63 8.82 13.53
CA GLU A 33 6.37 10.05 13.31
C GLU A 33 6.59 10.23 11.81
N THR A 34 6.07 11.31 11.25
CA THR A 34 6.22 11.64 9.82
C THR A 34 6.68 13.07 9.66
N ALA A 35 7.59 13.26 8.73
CA ALA A 35 8.08 14.58 8.36
C ALA A 35 8.02 14.74 6.85
N LEU A 36 7.52 15.88 6.39
CA LEU A 36 7.20 16.14 4.99
C LEU A 36 7.73 17.51 4.57
N THR A 37 8.50 17.56 3.49
CA THR A 37 8.83 18.78 2.75
C THR A 37 8.07 18.76 1.44
N ARG A 38 7.10 19.66 1.27
CA ARG A 38 6.27 19.79 0.07
C ARG A 38 6.68 20.97 -0.77
N PHE A 39 6.64 20.82 -2.08
CA PHE A 39 6.96 21.85 -3.05
C PHE A 39 5.92 21.92 -4.17
N ALA A 40 5.69 23.11 -4.69
CA ALA A 40 4.83 23.39 -5.82
C ALA A 40 5.34 24.66 -6.52
N ASN A 41 5.06 24.78 -7.82
CA ASN A 41 5.55 25.89 -8.63
C ASN A 41 7.06 26.11 -8.47
N SER A 42 7.82 25.02 -8.39
CA SER A 42 9.29 25.03 -8.23
C SER A 42 9.79 25.71 -6.94
N GLN A 43 8.98 25.74 -5.89
CA GLN A 43 9.33 26.33 -4.61
C GLN A 43 8.84 25.44 -3.45
N ILE A 44 9.66 25.33 -2.41
CA ILE A 44 9.23 24.72 -1.15
C ILE A 44 8.25 25.68 -0.49
N HIS A 45 7.02 25.19 -0.19
CA HIS A 45 6.00 25.99 0.45
C HIS A 45 5.53 25.43 1.80
N GLN A 46 5.91 24.18 2.12
CA GLN A 46 5.50 23.57 3.36
C GLN A 46 6.55 22.59 3.88
N ASN A 47 6.83 22.66 5.18
CA ASN A 47 7.65 21.70 5.89
C ASN A 47 6.95 21.37 7.21
N VAL A 48 6.47 20.13 7.34
CA VAL A 48 5.64 19.68 8.45
C VAL A 48 6.26 18.45 9.08
N ALA A 49 6.28 18.42 10.41
CA ALA A 49 6.55 17.21 11.17
C ALA A 49 5.35 16.91 12.06
N THR A 50 4.91 15.69 12.07
CA THR A 50 3.79 15.23 12.90
C THR A 50 4.23 14.04 13.74
N LYS A 51 3.72 14.01 14.97
CA LYS A 51 3.91 12.90 15.88
C LYS A 51 2.53 12.51 16.40
N LYS A 52 2.05 11.34 16.00
CA LYS A 52 0.76 10.80 16.40
C LYS A 52 0.99 9.56 17.25
N GLY A 53 0.41 9.51 18.43
CA GLY A 53 0.47 8.35 19.31
C GLY A 53 -0.89 8.06 19.90
N GLY A 54 -1.14 6.78 20.22
CA GLY A 54 -2.40 6.39 20.80
C GLY A 54 -2.45 4.92 21.16
N VAL A 55 -3.61 4.51 21.68
CA VAL A 55 -3.88 3.12 22.05
C VAL A 55 -5.23 2.70 21.49
N LEU A 56 -5.26 1.56 20.81
CA LEU A 56 -6.49 0.83 20.53
C LEU A 56 -6.73 -0.16 21.66
N ILE A 57 -7.95 -0.17 22.18
CA ILE A 57 -8.35 -0.98 23.33
C ILE A 57 -9.53 -1.84 22.89
N LYS A 58 -9.37 -3.14 22.97
CA LYS A 58 -10.43 -4.13 22.74
C LYS A 58 -10.78 -4.79 24.07
N VAL A 59 -12.05 -4.79 24.42
CA VAL A 59 -12.56 -5.39 25.66
C VAL A 59 -13.65 -6.39 25.32
N ILE A 60 -13.60 -7.56 25.96
CA ILE A 60 -14.57 -8.62 25.82
C ILE A 60 -15.18 -8.94 27.19
N LEU A 61 -16.51 -8.95 27.28
CA LEU A 61 -17.29 -9.29 28.45
C LEU A 61 -18.52 -10.08 28.03
N ASN A 62 -18.67 -11.34 28.45
CA ASN A 62 -19.79 -12.22 28.06
C ASN A 62 -20.03 -12.25 26.54
N LYS A 63 -18.95 -12.35 25.75
CA LYS A 63 -18.97 -12.25 24.26
C LYS A 63 -19.41 -10.90 23.72
N GLN A 64 -19.66 -9.92 24.54
CA GLN A 64 -19.87 -8.53 24.13
C GLN A 64 -18.49 -7.93 23.84
N VAL A 65 -18.27 -7.44 22.62
CA VAL A 65 -16.97 -6.91 22.17
C VAL A 65 -17.09 -5.41 21.98
N SER A 66 -16.13 -4.67 22.49
CA SER A 66 -15.97 -3.25 22.22
C SER A 66 -14.58 -2.93 21.72
N ASN A 67 -14.50 -1.95 20.83
CA ASN A 67 -13.24 -1.35 20.37
C ASN A 67 -13.29 0.14 20.64
N THR A 68 -12.25 0.65 21.28
CA THR A 68 -12.12 2.09 21.59
C THR A 68 -10.71 2.54 21.22
N ARG A 69 -10.59 3.75 20.69
CA ARG A 69 -9.29 4.36 20.38
C ARG A 69 -9.14 5.64 21.19
N VAL A 70 -7.97 5.82 21.77
CA VAL A 70 -7.53 7.09 22.36
C VAL A 70 -6.27 7.56 21.64
N ASN A 71 -6.24 8.85 21.26
CA ASN A 71 -5.13 9.43 20.48
C ASN A 71 -4.10 10.12 21.38
N THR A 72 -3.76 9.48 22.48
CA THR A 72 -2.70 9.89 23.43
C THR A 72 -2.09 8.67 24.09
N LEU A 73 -0.91 8.83 24.63
CA LEU A 73 -0.18 7.83 25.44
C LEU A 73 -0.18 8.18 26.93
N GLU A 74 -0.99 9.15 27.35
CA GLU A 74 -1.13 9.58 28.75
C GLU A 74 -2.00 8.61 29.53
N GLU A 75 -1.48 8.14 30.69
CA GLU A 75 -2.06 7.03 31.47
C GLU A 75 -3.50 7.32 31.92
N ASP A 76 -3.77 8.54 32.44
CA ASP A 76 -5.10 8.94 32.89
C ASP A 76 -6.16 8.95 31.78
N GLN A 77 -5.78 9.29 30.55
CA GLN A 77 -6.65 9.28 29.39
C GLN A 77 -6.89 7.85 28.90
N ILE A 78 -5.87 7.00 28.96
CA ILE A 78 -5.99 5.57 28.62
C ILE A 78 -6.94 4.88 29.59
N GLU A 79 -6.82 5.14 30.91
CA GLU A 79 -7.74 4.60 31.92
C GLU A 79 -9.19 5.00 31.67
N LYS A 80 -9.45 6.28 31.34
CA LYS A 80 -10.79 6.75 30.95
C LYS A 80 -11.30 6.03 29.71
N ALA A 81 -10.44 5.80 28.71
CA ALA A 81 -10.81 5.10 27.49
C ALA A 81 -11.11 3.60 27.76
N VAL A 82 -10.41 2.95 28.68
CA VAL A 82 -10.71 1.58 29.14
C VAL A 82 -12.09 1.54 29.81
N MET A 83 -12.38 2.47 30.72
CA MET A 83 -13.69 2.56 31.34
C MET A 83 -14.83 2.77 30.34
N GLN A 84 -14.57 3.57 29.31
CA GLN A 84 -15.52 3.77 28.22
C GLN A 84 -15.70 2.48 27.39
N ALA A 85 -14.60 1.77 27.06
CA ALA A 85 -14.66 0.50 26.38
C ALA A 85 -15.51 -0.54 27.16
N VAL A 86 -15.32 -0.62 28.48
CA VAL A 86 -16.12 -1.52 29.34
C VAL A 86 -17.61 -1.13 29.32
N LYS A 87 -17.94 0.17 29.37
CA LYS A 87 -19.35 0.63 29.25
C LYS A 87 -19.97 0.25 27.90
N ILE A 88 -19.21 0.45 26.81
CA ILE A 88 -19.66 0.09 25.47
C ILE A 88 -19.87 -1.43 25.38
N ALA A 89 -18.92 -2.25 25.88
CA ALA A 89 -19.09 -3.69 25.89
C ALA A 89 -20.37 -4.11 26.60
N LYS A 90 -20.62 -3.60 27.82
CA LYS A 90 -21.85 -3.89 28.60
C LYS A 90 -23.13 -3.51 27.88
N ALA A 91 -23.11 -2.51 27.02
CA ALA A 91 -24.28 -2.04 26.25
C ALA A 91 -24.41 -2.72 24.87
N SER A 92 -23.38 -3.45 24.43
CA SER A 92 -23.37 -4.10 23.11
C SER A 92 -24.06 -5.49 23.17
N PRO A 93 -24.68 -5.95 22.08
CA PRO A 93 -25.16 -7.32 22.02
C PRO A 93 -23.99 -8.33 21.99
N PRO A 94 -24.18 -9.53 22.55
CA PRO A 94 -23.15 -10.57 22.46
C PRO A 94 -22.83 -10.95 21.00
N ASN A 95 -21.57 -10.96 20.64
CA ASN A 95 -21.10 -11.44 19.35
C ASN A 95 -20.88 -12.97 19.40
N LYS A 96 -21.85 -13.73 18.90
CA LYS A 96 -21.81 -15.19 18.90
C LYS A 96 -20.68 -15.78 18.07
N GLU A 97 -20.18 -15.03 17.10
CA GLU A 97 -19.07 -15.45 16.22
C GLU A 97 -17.71 -15.23 16.87
N PHE A 98 -17.60 -14.34 17.85
CA PHE A 98 -16.36 -14.13 18.59
C PHE A 98 -16.00 -15.38 19.40
N LYS A 99 -14.80 -15.91 19.18
CA LYS A 99 -14.30 -17.10 19.91
C LYS A 99 -13.35 -16.71 21.02
N SER A 100 -12.24 -16.05 20.68
CA SER A 100 -11.22 -15.61 21.62
C SER A 100 -10.28 -14.60 20.96
N LEU A 101 -9.54 -13.85 21.77
CA LEU A 101 -8.30 -13.19 21.33
C LEU A 101 -7.24 -14.24 20.94
N PRO A 102 -6.21 -13.88 20.16
CA PRO A 102 -5.14 -14.80 19.81
C PRO A 102 -4.31 -15.17 21.04
N GLU A 103 -3.84 -16.41 21.06
CA GLU A 103 -2.83 -16.89 21.99
C GLU A 103 -1.42 -16.46 21.52
N PRO A 104 -0.43 -16.40 22.43
CA PRO A 104 0.93 -16.04 22.06
C PRO A 104 1.56 -17.13 21.16
N GLU A 105 2.18 -16.69 20.08
CA GLU A 105 3.00 -17.52 19.20
C GLU A 105 4.45 -17.00 19.17
N PRO A 106 5.47 -17.90 19.06
CA PRO A 106 6.85 -17.46 18.90
C PRO A 106 7.05 -16.64 17.62
N TRP A 107 7.77 -15.54 17.71
CA TRP A 107 8.13 -14.72 16.56
C TRP A 107 9.57 -14.18 16.71
N ASN A 108 10.19 -13.84 15.57
CA ASN A 108 11.51 -13.24 15.55
C ASN A 108 11.45 -11.89 14.82
N PRO A 109 12.18 -10.89 15.28
CA PRO A 109 12.29 -9.62 14.56
C PRO A 109 12.91 -9.84 13.17
N VAL A 110 12.67 -8.89 12.28
CA VAL A 110 13.34 -8.80 10.97
C VAL A 110 14.37 -7.67 11.07
N GLU A 111 15.62 -8.00 10.86
CA GLU A 111 16.69 -7.00 10.83
C GLU A 111 16.59 -6.13 9.55
N GLY A 112 17.06 -4.88 9.61
CA GLY A 112 17.08 -3.96 8.45
C GLY A 112 15.74 -3.31 8.11
N VAL A 113 14.71 -3.48 8.92
CA VAL A 113 13.39 -2.83 8.73
C VAL A 113 13.40 -1.38 9.22
N PHE A 114 14.25 -1.06 10.18
CA PHE A 114 14.39 0.27 10.73
C PHE A 114 15.78 0.84 10.43
N ASP A 115 15.79 2.09 9.96
CA ASP A 115 16.98 2.88 9.70
C ASP A 115 16.90 4.19 10.49
N GLU A 116 17.88 4.40 11.38
CA GLU A 116 17.90 5.54 12.28
C GLU A 116 18.10 6.87 11.54
N GLU A 117 18.90 6.88 10.47
CA GLU A 117 19.12 8.06 9.63
C GLU A 117 17.82 8.52 8.96
N THR A 118 17.02 7.58 8.48
CA THR A 118 15.71 7.86 7.89
C THR A 118 14.72 8.40 8.92
N ALA A 119 14.64 7.76 10.09
CA ALA A 119 13.73 8.17 11.16
C ALA A 119 14.06 9.59 11.69
N ASN A 120 15.35 9.94 11.75
CA ASN A 120 15.83 11.22 12.24
C ASN A 120 16.19 12.22 11.13
N CYS A 121 15.76 11.97 9.89
CA CYS A 121 16.07 12.82 8.75
C CYS A 121 15.62 14.27 8.98
N THR A 122 16.56 15.20 8.83
CA THR A 122 16.33 16.61 9.15
C THR A 122 15.51 17.34 8.09
N PRO A 123 14.77 18.40 8.46
CA PRO A 123 14.10 19.26 7.49
C PRO A 123 15.06 19.87 6.47
N ARG A 124 16.27 20.20 6.90
CA ARG A 124 17.32 20.75 6.05
C ARG A 124 17.74 19.77 4.95
N TYR A 125 17.99 18.52 5.32
CA TYR A 125 18.34 17.48 4.34
C TYR A 125 17.25 17.31 3.29
N ARG A 126 15.97 17.19 3.70
CA ARG A 126 14.87 17.07 2.76
C ARG A 126 14.75 18.31 1.85
N ALA A 127 14.94 19.51 2.39
CA ALA A 127 14.88 20.75 1.62
C ALA A 127 16.00 20.84 0.58
N GLU A 128 17.23 20.46 0.94
CA GLU A 128 18.37 20.40 0.02
C GLU A 128 18.11 19.42 -1.12
N LYS A 129 17.58 18.21 -0.81
CA LYS A 129 17.22 17.20 -1.81
C LYS A 129 16.07 17.63 -2.73
N VAL A 130 15.08 18.33 -2.20
CA VAL A 130 14.01 18.94 -3.02
C VAL A 130 14.57 20.02 -3.94
N LYS A 131 15.51 20.84 -3.47
CA LYS A 131 16.18 21.85 -4.30
C LYS A 131 16.95 21.19 -5.45
N GLU A 132 17.73 20.13 -5.17
CA GLU A 132 18.44 19.35 -6.21
C GLU A 132 17.46 18.83 -7.28
N ALA A 133 16.29 18.31 -6.88
CA ALA A 133 15.29 17.85 -7.82
C ALA A 133 14.71 18.98 -8.69
N ILE A 134 14.40 20.13 -8.11
CA ILE A 134 13.87 21.29 -8.84
C ILE A 134 14.91 21.81 -9.86
N GLU A 135 16.14 22.00 -9.43
CA GLU A 135 17.24 22.46 -10.30
C GLU A 135 17.49 21.46 -11.45
N THR A 136 17.51 20.17 -11.15
CA THR A 136 17.66 19.12 -12.16
C THR A 136 16.52 19.15 -13.17
N ALA A 137 15.27 19.24 -12.72
CA ALA A 137 14.13 19.27 -13.61
C ALA A 137 14.22 20.45 -14.61
N HIS A 138 14.51 21.64 -14.11
CA HIS A 138 14.66 22.82 -14.97
C HIS A 138 15.85 22.74 -15.94
N SER A 139 16.94 22.05 -15.56
CA SER A 139 18.10 21.87 -16.43
C SER A 139 17.84 20.95 -17.64
N LYS A 140 16.80 20.10 -17.57
CA LYS A 140 16.52 19.13 -18.63
C LYS A 140 15.91 19.74 -19.89
N SER A 141 15.09 20.79 -19.74
CA SER A 141 14.49 21.45 -20.90
C SER A 141 13.95 22.83 -20.56
N SER A 142 14.07 23.78 -21.50
CA SER A 142 13.54 25.16 -21.39
C SER A 142 12.00 25.21 -21.34
N ILE A 143 11.31 24.16 -21.77
CA ILE A 143 9.84 24.06 -21.70
C ILE A 143 9.32 23.59 -20.35
N VAL A 144 10.18 23.12 -19.42
CA VAL A 144 9.79 22.83 -18.04
C VAL A 144 9.40 24.15 -17.35
N LYS A 145 8.17 24.22 -16.82
CA LYS A 145 7.61 25.43 -16.22
C LYS A 145 7.43 25.33 -14.73
N ALA A 146 7.07 24.16 -14.22
CA ALA A 146 6.86 23.96 -12.79
C ALA A 146 7.25 22.55 -12.36
N VAL A 147 7.70 22.47 -11.12
CA VAL A 147 7.99 21.20 -10.43
C VAL A 147 7.21 21.19 -9.13
N ALA A 148 6.54 20.09 -8.87
CA ALA A 148 5.72 19.89 -7.68
C ALA A 148 5.98 18.50 -7.07
N GLY A 149 5.63 18.33 -5.80
CA GLY A 149 5.79 17.04 -5.17
C GLY A 149 6.01 17.15 -3.67
N TYR A 150 6.59 16.09 -3.13
CA TYR A 150 6.97 16.04 -1.72
C TYR A 150 8.14 15.08 -1.50
N PHE A 151 8.84 15.31 -0.40
CA PHE A 151 9.78 14.36 0.16
C PHE A 151 9.37 14.08 1.61
N SER A 152 9.01 12.85 1.91
CA SER A 152 8.56 12.38 3.22
C SER A 152 9.56 11.40 3.81
N THR A 153 9.78 11.48 5.12
CA THR A 153 10.54 10.51 5.90
C THR A 153 9.82 10.27 7.22
N GLY A 154 10.03 9.13 7.84
CA GLY A 154 9.42 8.88 9.13
C GLY A 154 9.69 7.49 9.69
N SER A 155 9.07 7.24 10.83
CA SER A 155 9.07 5.94 11.48
C SER A 155 7.69 5.60 12.02
N MET A 156 7.41 4.32 12.09
CA MET A 156 6.25 3.78 12.78
C MET A 156 6.70 2.76 13.82
N ALA A 157 6.12 2.83 15.01
CA ALA A 157 6.29 1.86 16.05
C ALA A 157 4.92 1.45 16.59
N PHE A 158 4.73 0.18 16.86
CA PHE A 158 3.57 -0.28 17.61
C PHE A 158 3.93 -1.47 18.49
N ALA A 159 3.13 -1.70 19.52
CA ALA A 159 3.26 -2.85 20.40
C ALA A 159 1.86 -3.32 20.81
N VAL A 160 1.70 -4.62 20.91
CA VAL A 160 0.45 -5.29 21.24
C VAL A 160 0.65 -6.16 22.47
N ALA A 161 -0.29 -6.06 23.40
CA ALA A 161 -0.44 -6.97 24.51
C ALA A 161 -1.89 -7.42 24.64
N ASN A 162 -2.12 -8.65 25.10
CA ASN A 162 -3.45 -9.12 25.45
C ASN A 162 -3.45 -9.96 26.74
N SER A 163 -4.64 -10.22 27.27
CA SER A 163 -4.84 -10.97 28.51
C SER A 163 -4.49 -12.45 28.42
N LEU A 164 -4.23 -12.99 27.23
CA LEU A 164 -3.82 -14.40 27.00
C LEU A 164 -2.31 -14.55 26.89
N GLY A 165 -1.54 -13.46 27.01
CA GLY A 165 -0.08 -13.48 27.04
C GLY A 165 0.62 -13.03 25.76
N VAL A 166 -0.09 -12.54 24.75
CA VAL A 166 0.55 -11.88 23.62
C VAL A 166 1.29 -10.65 24.13
N SER A 167 2.55 -10.53 23.74
CA SER A 167 3.44 -9.41 24.06
C SER A 167 4.43 -9.27 22.90
N ALA A 168 4.18 -8.35 21.98
CA ALA A 168 4.93 -8.20 20.75
C ALA A 168 5.00 -6.74 20.32
N GLY A 169 6.07 -6.35 19.62
CA GLY A 169 6.23 -4.99 19.13
C GLY A 169 7.11 -4.91 17.90
N ALA A 170 6.88 -3.90 17.08
CA ALA A 170 7.58 -3.68 15.83
C ALA A 170 7.90 -2.21 15.60
N LEU A 171 8.95 -1.98 14.84
CA LEU A 171 9.46 -0.66 14.47
C LEU A 171 9.90 -0.71 13.02
N ALA A 172 9.54 0.29 12.23
CA ALA A 172 9.97 0.41 10.84
C ALA A 172 10.21 1.89 10.49
N SER A 173 11.06 2.12 9.49
CA SER A 173 11.27 3.44 8.89
C SER A 173 10.78 3.46 7.44
N SER A 174 10.51 4.66 6.93
CA SER A 174 10.14 4.85 5.53
C SER A 174 10.59 6.20 5.00
N ALA A 175 10.99 6.22 3.75
CA ALA A 175 11.25 7.40 2.95
C ALA A 175 10.49 7.30 1.63
N ASN A 176 9.89 8.40 1.19
CA ASN A 176 9.20 8.46 -0.09
C ASN A 176 9.40 9.84 -0.71
N MET A 177 9.78 9.88 -1.97
CA MET A 177 9.82 11.10 -2.75
C MET A 177 9.01 10.94 -4.03
N LYS A 178 8.12 11.89 -4.25
CA LYS A 178 7.37 12.05 -5.49
C LYS A 178 7.73 13.38 -6.13
N THR A 179 8.04 13.35 -7.41
CA THR A 179 8.32 14.54 -8.23
C THR A 179 7.41 14.51 -9.45
N THR A 180 6.64 15.57 -9.62
CA THR A 180 5.81 15.81 -10.81
C THR A 180 6.34 17.06 -11.52
N VAL A 181 6.65 16.94 -12.79
CA VAL A 181 7.12 18.02 -13.65
C VAL A 181 6.04 18.41 -14.62
N ILE A 182 5.89 19.71 -14.83
CA ILE A 182 4.95 20.31 -15.78
C ILE A 182 5.74 21.03 -16.84
N SER A 183 5.58 20.61 -18.10
CA SER A 183 6.16 21.22 -19.28
C SER A 183 5.10 21.93 -20.10
N LYS A 184 5.45 22.99 -20.81
CA LYS A 184 4.53 23.76 -21.65
C LYS A 184 5.17 24.15 -22.98
N SER A 185 4.46 23.85 -24.06
CA SER A 185 4.82 24.22 -25.43
C SER A 185 3.61 24.86 -26.10
N GLY A 186 3.67 26.18 -26.32
CA GLY A 186 2.51 26.95 -26.76
C GLY A 186 1.35 26.86 -25.75
N ALA A 187 0.20 26.41 -26.20
CA ALA A 187 -0.98 26.18 -25.37
C ALA A 187 -1.05 24.76 -24.76
N SER A 188 -0.14 23.86 -25.15
CA SER A 188 -0.14 22.49 -24.69
C SER A 188 0.69 22.31 -23.42
N GLU A 189 0.15 21.56 -22.45
CA GLU A 189 0.85 21.16 -21.25
C GLU A 189 1.14 19.67 -21.27
N GLY A 190 2.28 19.29 -20.71
CA GLY A 190 2.70 17.91 -20.52
C GLY A 190 3.03 17.66 -19.05
N PHE A 191 2.70 16.48 -18.57
CA PHE A 191 2.92 16.08 -17.18
C PHE A 191 3.76 14.80 -17.13
N GLY A 192 4.68 14.74 -16.17
CA GLY A 192 5.45 13.55 -15.91
C GLY A 192 5.70 13.39 -14.41
N THR A 193 5.51 12.18 -13.91
CA THR A 193 5.72 11.85 -12.48
C THR A 193 6.72 10.71 -12.35
N ALA A 194 7.59 10.85 -11.36
CA ALA A 194 8.42 9.78 -10.83
C ALA A 194 8.29 9.72 -9.31
N GLU A 195 8.30 8.51 -8.77
CA GLU A 195 8.11 8.28 -7.34
C GLU A 195 8.98 7.12 -6.89
N LYS A 196 9.58 7.22 -5.70
CA LYS A 196 10.41 6.17 -5.11
C LYS A 196 10.09 5.99 -3.64
N TYR A 197 9.95 4.75 -3.24
CA TYR A 197 9.78 4.31 -1.86
C TYR A 197 11.02 3.55 -1.40
N SER A 198 11.44 3.76 -0.17
CA SER A 198 12.50 2.97 0.48
C SER A 198 12.33 3.00 2.00
N ARG A 199 12.96 2.07 2.70
CA ARG A 199 13.14 2.14 4.15
C ARG A 199 14.30 3.05 4.54
N GLN A 200 15.21 3.32 3.61
CA GLN A 200 16.42 4.10 3.83
C GLN A 200 16.40 5.38 3.00
N VAL A 201 16.57 6.52 3.65
CA VAL A 201 16.54 7.83 3.01
C VAL A 201 17.62 8.00 1.95
N LYS A 202 18.78 7.32 2.11
CA LYS A 202 19.90 7.35 1.17
C LYS A 202 19.57 6.74 -0.20
N ASP A 203 18.57 5.86 -0.30
CA ASP A 203 18.16 5.22 -1.55
C ASP A 203 17.31 6.16 -2.42
N ILE A 204 16.82 7.26 -1.84
CA ILE A 204 16.07 8.27 -2.58
C ILE A 204 17.05 9.15 -3.35
N GLN A 205 17.00 9.07 -4.67
CA GLN A 205 17.86 9.80 -5.59
C GLN A 205 17.09 10.91 -6.31
N PRO A 206 17.02 12.13 -5.77
CA PRO A 206 16.19 13.22 -6.30
C PRO A 206 16.52 13.61 -7.74
N VAL A 207 17.80 13.57 -8.11
CA VAL A 207 18.27 13.87 -9.46
C VAL A 207 17.73 12.88 -10.49
N VAL A 208 17.73 11.58 -10.15
CA VAL A 208 17.18 10.54 -11.03
C VAL A 208 15.67 10.72 -11.19
N LEU A 209 14.94 10.89 -10.08
CA LEU A 209 13.49 11.09 -10.11
C LEU A 209 13.08 12.34 -10.90
N ALA A 210 13.79 13.45 -10.69
CA ALA A 210 13.52 14.68 -11.41
C ALA A 210 13.85 14.57 -12.91
N GLY A 211 14.92 13.86 -13.25
CA GLY A 211 15.29 13.57 -14.64
C GLY A 211 14.21 12.75 -15.36
N ASP A 212 13.77 11.67 -14.75
CA ASP A 212 12.73 10.78 -15.28
C ASP A 212 11.37 11.49 -15.42
N ALA A 213 10.94 12.22 -14.37
CA ALA A 213 9.72 13.02 -14.42
C ALA A 213 9.77 14.11 -15.51
N SER A 214 10.92 14.74 -15.70
CA SER A 214 11.11 15.75 -16.74
C SER A 214 11.03 15.18 -18.13
N GLU A 215 11.67 14.05 -18.39
CA GLU A 215 11.62 13.37 -19.67
C GLU A 215 10.19 13.01 -20.05
N LYS A 216 9.44 12.39 -19.10
CA LYS A 216 8.01 12.08 -19.29
C LYS A 216 7.19 13.33 -19.57
N SER A 217 7.41 14.40 -18.81
CA SER A 217 6.70 15.67 -18.95
C SER A 217 6.93 16.32 -20.32
N VAL A 218 8.20 16.39 -20.77
CA VAL A 218 8.57 16.95 -22.08
C VAL A 218 7.98 16.12 -23.22
N LYS A 219 8.01 14.78 -23.10
CA LYS A 219 7.40 13.88 -24.08
C LYS A 219 5.87 13.95 -24.12
N SER A 220 5.22 14.42 -23.03
CA SER A 220 3.76 14.46 -22.89
C SER A 220 3.10 15.70 -23.49
N VAL A 221 3.86 16.72 -23.96
CA VAL A 221 3.27 17.88 -24.64
C VAL A 221 2.69 17.49 -26.01
N ASN A 222 1.70 18.23 -26.48
CA ASN A 222 1.01 18.01 -27.76
C ASN A 222 0.34 16.62 -27.86
N SER A 223 -0.26 16.18 -26.76
CA SER A 223 -0.97 14.90 -26.68
C SER A 223 -2.14 14.83 -27.66
N ILE A 224 -2.31 13.69 -28.30
CA ILE A 224 -3.42 13.39 -29.21
C ILE A 224 -4.54 12.66 -28.49
N LYS A 225 -5.77 12.78 -28.99
CA LYS A 225 -6.90 11.96 -28.53
C LYS A 225 -6.86 10.59 -29.17
N LEU A 226 -7.05 9.55 -28.39
CA LEU A 226 -7.22 8.19 -28.86
C LEU A 226 -8.68 7.76 -28.62
N SER A 227 -9.25 7.00 -29.55
CA SER A 227 -10.61 6.49 -29.39
C SER A 227 -10.71 5.48 -28.24
N PRO A 228 -11.83 5.46 -27.48
CA PRO A 228 -12.11 4.38 -26.55
C PRO A 228 -12.06 3.01 -27.26
N GLY A 229 -11.66 1.98 -26.52
CA GLY A 229 -11.49 0.63 -27.07
C GLY A 229 -10.65 -0.27 -26.18
N GLU A 230 -10.39 -1.48 -26.62
CA GLU A 230 -9.44 -2.41 -26.01
C GLU A 230 -8.07 -2.26 -26.69
N TYR A 231 -7.02 -2.17 -25.88
CA TYR A 231 -5.64 -2.00 -26.32
C TYR A 231 -4.72 -2.95 -25.60
N GLN A 232 -3.66 -3.40 -26.25
CA GLN A 232 -2.49 -3.92 -25.52
C GLN A 232 -1.93 -2.80 -24.65
N VAL A 233 -1.48 -3.15 -23.44
CA VAL A 233 -0.99 -2.14 -22.50
C VAL A 233 0.32 -2.59 -21.89
N VAL A 234 1.31 -1.72 -21.93
CA VAL A 234 2.54 -1.86 -21.16
C VAL A 234 2.39 -0.98 -19.90
N LEU A 235 2.52 -1.58 -18.74
CA LEU A 235 2.42 -0.92 -17.45
C LEU A 235 3.79 -0.72 -16.84
N SER A 236 4.11 0.49 -16.40
CA SER A 236 5.25 0.69 -15.51
C SER A 236 5.00 0.01 -14.14
N PRO A 237 6.03 -0.14 -13.29
CA PRO A 237 5.82 -0.68 -11.94
C PRO A 237 4.80 0.11 -11.11
N LEU A 238 4.77 1.45 -11.19
CA LEU A 238 3.75 2.26 -10.49
C LEU A 238 2.31 1.94 -10.94
N ALA A 239 2.12 1.72 -12.22
CA ALA A 239 0.81 1.33 -12.76
C ALA A 239 0.45 -0.11 -12.37
N SER A 240 1.40 -1.06 -12.46
CA SER A 240 1.24 -2.45 -12.04
C SER A 240 0.88 -2.55 -10.55
N ALA A 241 1.60 -1.80 -9.70
CA ALA A 241 1.36 -1.73 -8.26
C ALA A 241 -0.07 -1.31 -7.94
N THR A 242 -0.59 -0.30 -8.65
CA THR A 242 -1.96 0.17 -8.44
C THR A 242 -2.98 -0.95 -8.67
N LEU A 243 -2.86 -1.71 -9.75
CA LEU A 243 -3.79 -2.79 -10.06
C LEU A 243 -3.69 -3.94 -9.04
N LEU A 244 -2.47 -4.34 -8.68
CA LEU A 244 -2.25 -5.42 -7.70
C LEU A 244 -2.68 -5.02 -6.28
N MET A 245 -2.47 -3.77 -5.88
CA MET A 245 -2.93 -3.26 -4.58
C MET A 245 -4.47 -3.35 -4.47
N PHE A 246 -5.21 -2.94 -5.51
CA PHE A 246 -6.66 -3.08 -5.52
C PHE A 246 -7.12 -4.54 -5.57
N LEU A 247 -6.40 -5.40 -6.28
CA LEU A 247 -6.65 -6.84 -6.26
C LEU A 247 -6.50 -7.41 -4.83
N GLY A 248 -5.43 -7.00 -4.13
CA GLY A 248 -5.20 -7.34 -2.71
C GLY A 248 -6.34 -6.86 -1.81
N TYR A 249 -6.74 -5.60 -1.97
CA TYR A 249 -7.78 -4.96 -1.16
C TYR A 249 -9.15 -5.65 -1.29
N VAL A 250 -9.59 -5.98 -2.51
CA VAL A 250 -10.93 -6.55 -2.71
C VAL A 250 -10.95 -8.07 -2.65
N GLY A 251 -9.82 -8.74 -2.94
CA GLY A 251 -9.78 -10.17 -3.20
C GLY A 251 -9.46 -11.04 -2.00
N PHE A 252 -8.39 -10.74 -1.29
CA PHE A 252 -7.77 -11.71 -0.38
C PHE A 252 -8.14 -11.55 1.09
N SER A 253 -9.03 -10.65 1.45
CA SER A 253 -9.53 -10.50 2.81
C SER A 253 -10.52 -11.59 3.18
N ALA A 254 -10.31 -12.26 4.32
CA ALA A 254 -11.27 -13.22 4.87
C ALA A 254 -12.65 -12.59 5.14
N THR A 255 -12.72 -11.31 5.53
CA THR A 255 -14.00 -10.60 5.69
C THR A 255 -14.75 -10.56 4.36
N SER A 256 -14.09 -10.12 3.27
CA SER A 256 -14.72 -10.09 1.95
C SER A 256 -15.09 -11.48 1.44
N TYR A 257 -14.27 -12.50 1.73
CA TYR A 257 -14.54 -13.89 1.38
C TYR A 257 -15.76 -14.44 2.11
N GLN A 258 -15.86 -14.24 3.42
CA GLN A 258 -16.98 -14.71 4.25
C GLN A 258 -18.29 -14.02 3.86
N ASP A 259 -18.23 -12.70 3.55
CA ASP A 259 -19.38 -11.92 3.12
C ASP A 259 -19.79 -12.18 1.64
N GLY A 260 -19.06 -13.03 0.90
CA GLY A 260 -19.33 -13.31 -0.51
C GLY A 260 -19.00 -12.16 -1.46
N ARG A 261 -18.13 -11.22 -1.03
CA ARG A 261 -17.68 -10.06 -1.84
C ARG A 261 -16.32 -10.28 -2.51
N SER A 262 -15.57 -11.33 -2.12
CA SER A 262 -14.30 -11.71 -2.74
C SER A 262 -14.52 -12.59 -3.96
N PHE A 263 -13.80 -12.31 -5.05
CA PHE A 263 -13.80 -13.19 -6.23
C PHE A 263 -13.23 -14.57 -5.93
N VAL A 264 -12.30 -14.70 -4.99
CA VAL A 264 -11.67 -15.97 -4.61
C VAL A 264 -12.72 -17.02 -4.22
N LYS A 265 -13.81 -16.60 -3.57
CA LYS A 265 -14.92 -17.51 -3.18
C LYS A 265 -15.51 -18.26 -4.38
N TYR A 266 -15.53 -17.65 -5.54
CA TYR A 266 -16.14 -18.19 -6.76
C TYR A 266 -15.16 -18.86 -7.70
N CYS A 267 -13.85 -18.73 -7.43
CA CYS A 267 -12.76 -19.17 -8.31
C CYS A 267 -11.75 -20.09 -7.60
N LEU A 268 -12.11 -20.67 -6.46
CA LEU A 268 -11.21 -21.55 -5.69
C LEU A 268 -10.62 -22.66 -6.55
N ASN A 269 -9.30 -22.81 -6.49
CA ASN A 269 -8.52 -23.81 -7.22
C ASN A 269 -8.67 -23.73 -8.75
N GLN A 270 -9.09 -22.57 -9.25
CA GLN A 270 -9.17 -22.32 -10.69
C GLN A 270 -8.04 -21.39 -11.13
N GLN A 271 -7.53 -21.61 -12.32
CA GLN A 271 -6.63 -20.70 -12.99
C GLN A 271 -7.43 -19.52 -13.55
N VAL A 272 -7.40 -18.38 -12.86
CA VAL A 272 -8.14 -17.16 -13.26
C VAL A 272 -7.24 -16.08 -13.81
N PHE A 273 -5.93 -16.20 -13.57
CA PHE A 273 -4.90 -15.32 -14.09
C PHE A 273 -3.95 -16.06 -15.04
N ASP A 274 -3.07 -15.31 -15.71
CA ASP A 274 -1.99 -15.90 -16.49
C ASP A 274 -1.12 -16.83 -15.63
N GLY A 275 -0.71 -17.98 -16.19
CA GLY A 275 0.10 -18.95 -15.48
C GLY A 275 1.49 -18.44 -15.07
N LYS A 276 1.97 -17.34 -15.63
CA LYS A 276 3.22 -16.68 -15.23
C LYS A 276 3.05 -15.82 -13.99
N LEU A 277 1.79 -15.45 -13.63
CA LEU A 277 1.54 -14.54 -12.52
C LEU A 277 1.62 -15.31 -11.20
N ASN A 278 2.63 -14.96 -10.40
CA ASN A 278 2.81 -15.39 -9.03
C ASN A 278 2.86 -14.17 -8.13
N VAL A 279 2.06 -14.17 -7.06
CA VAL A 279 2.03 -13.08 -6.07
C VAL A 279 2.01 -13.69 -4.68
N LYS A 280 2.94 -13.29 -3.83
CA LYS A 280 2.97 -13.66 -2.41
C LYS A 280 2.77 -12.45 -1.51
N ASP A 281 2.34 -12.65 -0.27
CA ASP A 281 2.51 -11.70 0.84
C ASP A 281 3.56 -12.27 1.78
N ASP A 282 4.63 -11.51 2.03
CA ASP A 282 5.74 -11.95 2.87
C ASP A 282 6.34 -10.77 3.63
N ALA A 283 5.96 -10.65 4.89
CA ALA A 283 6.45 -9.59 5.78
C ALA A 283 7.90 -9.79 6.27
N ARG A 284 8.57 -10.86 5.88
CA ARG A 284 9.99 -11.09 6.18
C ARG A 284 10.90 -10.74 5.00
N ASP A 285 10.30 -10.48 3.85
CA ASP A 285 11.04 -10.11 2.65
C ASP A 285 11.36 -8.60 2.66
N LEU A 286 12.65 -8.28 2.78
CA LEU A 286 13.13 -6.90 2.83
C LEU A 286 12.93 -6.12 1.52
N ARG A 287 12.42 -6.74 0.48
CA ARG A 287 12.00 -6.01 -0.72
C ARG A 287 10.71 -5.23 -0.51
N THR A 288 9.95 -5.48 0.58
CA THR A 288 8.73 -4.74 0.92
C THR A 288 9.01 -3.58 1.88
N LEU A 289 8.23 -2.51 1.77
CA LEU A 289 8.42 -1.31 2.60
C LEU A 289 8.18 -1.59 4.10
N TYR A 290 7.13 -2.35 4.40
CA TYR A 290 6.68 -2.63 5.76
C TYR A 290 6.96 -4.10 6.13
N ALA A 291 8.24 -4.51 6.10
CA ALA A 291 8.65 -5.87 6.48
C ALA A 291 8.53 -6.12 8.00
N VAL A 292 7.31 -5.94 8.53
CA VAL A 292 6.99 -6.07 9.97
C VAL A 292 6.47 -7.46 10.26
N PRO A 293 7.15 -8.26 11.12
CA PRO A 293 6.90 -9.70 11.26
C PRO A 293 5.67 -10.08 12.08
N ILE A 294 4.97 -9.10 12.64
CA ILE A 294 3.73 -9.30 13.42
C ILE A 294 2.61 -8.41 12.87
N ASP A 295 1.40 -8.82 13.07
CA ASP A 295 0.21 -8.06 12.68
C ASP A 295 -0.32 -7.15 13.82
N GLY A 296 -1.45 -6.48 13.57
CA GLY A 296 -2.09 -5.57 14.53
C GLY A 296 -2.64 -6.24 15.80
N GLU A 297 -2.70 -7.56 15.84
CA GLU A 297 -3.08 -8.36 17.00
C GLU A 297 -1.88 -9.02 17.69
N GLY A 298 -0.65 -8.76 17.19
CA GLY A 298 0.59 -9.35 17.70
C GLY A 298 0.82 -10.79 17.24
N VAL A 299 0.05 -11.26 16.26
CA VAL A 299 0.21 -12.59 15.65
C VAL A 299 1.34 -12.55 14.62
N PRO A 300 2.25 -13.56 14.62
CA PRO A 300 3.29 -13.66 13.61
C PRO A 300 2.70 -13.72 12.20
N LYS A 301 3.18 -12.86 11.31
CA LYS A 301 2.78 -12.88 9.91
C LYS A 301 3.38 -14.10 9.20
N ARG A 302 2.56 -14.82 8.49
CA ARG A 302 2.94 -15.99 7.69
C ARG A 302 3.13 -15.56 6.25
N ALA A 303 4.19 -16.05 5.61
CA ALA A 303 4.32 -15.92 4.16
C ALA A 303 3.18 -16.70 3.50
N MET A 304 2.47 -16.07 2.58
CA MET A 304 1.31 -16.64 1.91
C MET A 304 1.45 -16.50 0.39
N GLN A 305 1.12 -17.58 -0.33
CA GLN A 305 1.00 -17.51 -1.77
C GLN A 305 -0.43 -17.06 -2.13
N LEU A 306 -0.57 -15.80 -2.55
CA LEU A 306 -1.87 -15.22 -2.93
C LEU A 306 -2.32 -15.69 -4.32
N ILE A 307 -1.38 -15.77 -5.25
CA ILE A 307 -1.58 -16.30 -6.60
C ILE A 307 -0.40 -17.22 -6.90
N SER A 308 -0.66 -18.46 -7.28
CA SER A 308 0.35 -19.45 -7.68
C SER A 308 0.07 -19.95 -9.08
N ASN A 309 0.96 -19.64 -10.03
CA ASN A 309 0.78 -19.99 -11.44
C ASN A 309 -0.61 -19.60 -11.97
N GLY A 310 -1.06 -18.39 -11.63
CA GLY A 310 -2.38 -17.87 -12.00
C GLY A 310 -3.57 -18.46 -11.23
N VAL A 311 -3.34 -19.37 -10.28
CA VAL A 311 -4.37 -20.03 -9.47
C VAL A 311 -4.53 -19.35 -8.12
N VAL A 312 -5.77 -19.18 -7.67
CA VAL A 312 -6.11 -18.79 -6.29
C VAL A 312 -6.70 -19.95 -5.53
N SER A 313 -6.41 -20.07 -4.22
CA SER A 313 -6.84 -21.17 -3.37
C SER A 313 -7.33 -20.67 -2.01
N GLU A 314 -7.75 -21.56 -1.13
CA GLU A 314 -8.06 -21.21 0.28
C GLU A 314 -6.84 -20.61 1.00
N GLN A 315 -5.62 -20.98 0.59
CA GLN A 315 -4.37 -20.44 1.15
C GLN A 315 -4.14 -18.99 0.75
N SER A 316 -4.88 -18.47 -0.23
CA SER A 316 -4.81 -17.06 -0.67
C SER A 316 -5.54 -16.11 0.28
N ILE A 317 -6.29 -16.62 1.26
CA ILE A 317 -7.14 -15.80 2.14
C ILE A 317 -6.39 -15.37 3.39
N CYS A 318 -6.31 -14.05 3.57
CA CYS A 318 -5.72 -13.41 4.74
C CYS A 318 -6.71 -13.39 5.91
N TYR A 319 -6.34 -13.97 7.04
CA TYR A 319 -7.17 -14.02 8.24
C TYR A 319 -6.55 -13.22 9.40
N ASN A 320 -7.38 -12.52 10.16
CA ASN A 320 -7.08 -12.13 11.53
C ASN A 320 -7.70 -13.16 12.50
N SER A 321 -7.53 -12.98 13.81
CA SER A 321 -8.03 -13.92 14.81
C SER A 321 -9.55 -14.07 14.77
N PHE A 322 -10.28 -12.98 14.57
CA PHE A 322 -11.75 -13.00 14.53
C PHE A 322 -12.28 -13.76 13.31
N THR A 323 -11.82 -13.44 12.12
CA THR A 323 -12.29 -14.10 10.89
C THR A 323 -11.86 -15.57 10.82
N ALA A 324 -10.65 -15.88 11.30
CA ALA A 324 -10.19 -17.26 11.42
C ALA A 324 -11.04 -18.07 12.39
N GLY A 325 -11.38 -17.49 13.54
CA GLY A 325 -12.21 -18.12 14.57
C GLY A 325 -13.62 -18.51 14.09
N LYS A 326 -14.22 -17.75 13.17
CA LYS A 326 -15.51 -18.10 12.54
C LYS A 326 -15.47 -19.44 11.81
N GLU A 327 -14.33 -19.79 11.23
CA GLU A 327 -14.15 -21.01 10.45
C GLU A 327 -13.36 -22.10 11.19
N GLY A 328 -13.03 -21.88 12.47
CA GLY A 328 -12.21 -22.82 13.26
C GLY A 328 -10.76 -22.91 12.75
N LYS A 329 -10.29 -21.89 12.04
CA LYS A 329 -8.92 -21.75 11.51
C LYS A 329 -8.05 -20.95 12.47
N LYS A 330 -6.74 -20.96 12.22
CA LYS A 330 -5.78 -20.04 12.87
C LYS A 330 -5.63 -18.77 12.04
N SER A 331 -5.38 -17.63 12.72
CA SER A 331 -4.98 -16.37 12.07
C SER A 331 -3.75 -16.59 11.19
N THR A 332 -3.70 -15.91 10.07
CA THR A 332 -2.53 -15.87 9.19
C THR A 332 -1.61 -14.69 9.50
N GLY A 333 -1.93 -13.90 10.54
CA GLY A 333 -1.17 -12.72 10.93
C GLY A 333 -1.40 -11.53 9.98
N HIS A 334 -2.64 -11.26 9.59
CA HIS A 334 -2.95 -10.20 8.63
C HIS A 334 -3.93 -9.15 9.20
N ALA A 335 -4.07 -9.07 10.52
CA ALA A 335 -4.77 -7.93 11.13
C ALA A 335 -4.03 -6.62 10.82
N ILE A 336 -4.79 -5.58 10.44
CA ILE A 336 -4.19 -4.27 10.14
C ILE A 336 -3.52 -3.70 11.39
N PRO A 337 -2.26 -3.25 11.32
CA PRO A 337 -1.62 -2.55 12.42
C PRO A 337 -2.32 -1.24 12.78
N PRO A 338 -2.26 -0.78 14.04
CA PRO A 338 -3.00 0.40 14.54
C PRO A 338 -2.48 1.76 14.03
N ILE A 339 -1.62 1.76 13.04
CA ILE A 339 -0.90 2.93 12.51
C ILE A 339 -1.69 3.75 11.48
N SER A 340 -2.85 3.27 11.04
CA SER A 340 -3.71 3.95 10.08
C SER A 340 -4.78 4.78 10.78
N ASP A 341 -5.06 5.97 10.26
CA ASP A 341 -6.24 6.75 10.66
C ASP A 341 -7.56 6.04 10.27
N TYR A 342 -7.47 5.15 9.28
CA TYR A 342 -8.55 4.26 8.84
C TYR A 342 -8.36 2.87 9.47
N TYR A 343 -8.61 2.77 10.78
CA TYR A 343 -8.63 1.46 11.42
C TYR A 343 -9.78 0.62 10.85
N SER A 344 -9.42 -0.54 10.33
CA SER A 344 -10.37 -1.55 9.87
C SER A 344 -10.01 -2.89 10.51
N GLU A 345 -10.99 -3.62 10.99
CA GLU A 345 -10.79 -5.00 11.45
C GLU A 345 -10.66 -6.00 10.29
N MET A 346 -10.74 -5.53 9.05
CA MET A 346 -10.59 -6.36 7.87
C MET A 346 -9.13 -6.78 7.69
N PRO A 347 -8.82 -8.09 7.69
CA PRO A 347 -7.46 -8.54 7.41
C PRO A 347 -7.10 -8.28 5.96
N MET A 348 -5.84 -7.90 5.70
CA MET A 348 -5.36 -7.56 4.36
C MET A 348 -3.89 -7.94 4.16
N PRO A 349 -3.47 -8.27 2.92
CA PRO A 349 -2.06 -8.35 2.58
C PRO A 349 -1.42 -6.95 2.54
N PHE A 350 -0.26 -6.79 3.18
CA PHE A 350 0.50 -5.54 3.24
C PHE A 350 1.94 -5.66 2.74
N ASN A 351 2.33 -6.85 2.29
CA ASN A 351 3.68 -7.14 1.86
C ASN A 351 3.66 -7.93 0.56
N MET A 352 2.82 -7.47 -0.40
CA MET A 352 2.66 -8.18 -1.66
C MET A 352 3.88 -8.04 -2.55
N ILE A 353 4.32 -9.17 -3.10
CA ILE A 353 5.42 -9.25 -4.05
C ILE A 353 4.94 -10.05 -5.25
N ALA A 354 4.96 -9.44 -6.43
CA ALA A 354 4.81 -10.19 -7.67
C ALA A 354 6.19 -10.70 -8.12
N ASP A 355 6.27 -11.95 -8.51
CA ASP A 355 7.52 -12.51 -8.98
C ASP A 355 7.99 -11.82 -10.28
N PRO A 356 9.29 -11.59 -10.47
CA PRO A 356 9.82 -11.05 -11.71
C PRO A 356 9.72 -12.08 -12.85
N GLY A 357 9.60 -11.58 -14.06
CA GLY A 357 9.83 -12.33 -15.29
C GLY A 357 11.21 -12.02 -15.88
N ASP A 358 11.34 -12.16 -17.19
CA ASP A 358 12.63 -12.04 -17.89
C ASP A 358 12.74 -10.81 -18.79
N ALA A 359 11.62 -10.13 -19.07
CA ALA A 359 11.58 -9.03 -20.04
C ALA A 359 12.07 -7.70 -19.44
N SER A 360 12.68 -6.85 -20.24
CA SER A 360 12.86 -5.43 -19.92
C SER A 360 11.62 -4.62 -20.34
N LEU A 361 11.50 -3.39 -19.87
CA LEU A 361 10.44 -2.47 -20.29
C LEU A 361 10.56 -2.16 -21.80
N GLU A 362 11.77 -2.01 -22.29
CA GLU A 362 12.09 -1.76 -23.70
C GLU A 362 11.66 -2.94 -24.59
N GLU A 363 11.92 -4.17 -24.16
CA GLU A 363 11.48 -5.39 -24.85
C GLU A 363 9.95 -5.47 -24.91
N MET A 364 9.25 -5.14 -23.81
CA MET A 364 7.78 -5.08 -23.80
C MET A 364 7.22 -4.07 -24.82
N ILE A 365 7.86 -2.90 -24.92
CA ILE A 365 7.48 -1.88 -25.89
C ILE A 365 7.80 -2.37 -27.29
N ALA A 366 9.00 -2.91 -27.53
CA ALA A 366 9.44 -3.40 -28.85
C ALA A 366 8.54 -4.50 -29.42
N GLU A 367 8.02 -5.39 -28.57
CA GLU A 367 7.09 -6.45 -28.95
C GLU A 367 5.62 -5.97 -29.11
N THR A 368 5.33 -4.68 -28.84
CA THR A 368 3.98 -4.14 -28.93
C THR A 368 3.77 -3.45 -30.29
N LYS A 369 3.04 -4.10 -31.18
CA LYS A 369 2.75 -3.53 -32.52
C LYS A 369 1.90 -2.26 -32.43
N ARG A 370 0.85 -2.27 -31.61
CA ARG A 370 0.01 -1.12 -31.29
C ARG A 370 -0.56 -1.27 -29.89
N GLY A 371 -0.29 -0.31 -29.03
CA GLY A 371 -0.70 -0.38 -27.63
C GLY A 371 -0.56 0.96 -26.90
N ILE A 372 -0.74 0.93 -25.60
CA ILE A 372 -0.62 2.10 -24.73
C ILE A 372 0.42 1.81 -23.65
N PHE A 373 1.39 2.69 -23.51
CA PHE A 373 2.28 2.70 -22.34
C PHE A 373 1.67 3.59 -21.26
N VAL A 374 1.39 3.02 -20.10
CA VAL A 374 0.81 3.70 -18.93
C VAL A 374 1.85 3.77 -17.83
N THR A 375 2.25 4.98 -17.46
CA THR A 375 3.25 5.18 -16.38
C THR A 375 2.61 5.17 -15.00
N THR A 376 1.38 5.68 -14.85
CA THR A 376 0.66 5.65 -13.58
C THR A 376 -0.85 5.74 -13.80
N PHE A 377 -1.60 5.24 -12.81
CA PHE A 377 -3.05 5.42 -12.71
C PHE A 377 -3.42 6.41 -11.60
N HIS A 378 -4.59 6.98 -11.71
CA HIS A 378 -5.13 7.95 -10.75
C HIS A 378 -6.61 7.74 -10.51
N TYR A 379 -7.08 8.00 -9.28
CA TYR A 379 -8.48 7.83 -8.89
C TYR A 379 -9.03 6.43 -9.24
N VAL A 380 -8.23 5.40 -9.00
CA VAL A 380 -8.69 4.02 -9.17
C VAL A 380 -9.63 3.66 -8.04
N ASN A 381 -10.75 3.05 -8.36
CA ASN A 381 -11.76 2.59 -7.41
C ASN A 381 -12.39 1.27 -7.86
N PRO A 382 -12.75 0.38 -6.94
CA PRO A 382 -13.50 -0.83 -7.27
C PRO A 382 -14.97 -0.47 -7.55
N VAL A 383 -15.51 -0.98 -8.67
CA VAL A 383 -16.91 -0.83 -9.08
C VAL A 383 -17.70 -2.08 -8.74
N GLU A 384 -17.14 -3.25 -9.01
CA GLU A 384 -17.74 -4.55 -8.74
C GLU A 384 -16.69 -5.48 -8.10
N PRO A 385 -16.65 -5.58 -6.77
CA PRO A 385 -15.59 -6.33 -6.06
C PRO A 385 -15.53 -7.82 -6.44
N THR A 386 -16.68 -8.49 -6.65
CA THR A 386 -16.72 -9.93 -6.98
C THR A 386 -16.13 -10.28 -8.33
N LYS A 387 -16.03 -9.33 -9.25
CA LYS A 387 -15.35 -9.45 -10.55
C LYS A 387 -14.08 -8.63 -10.64
N VAL A 388 -13.70 -7.98 -9.53
CA VAL A 388 -12.57 -7.03 -9.47
C VAL A 388 -12.64 -6.02 -10.63
N VAL A 389 -13.84 -5.48 -10.90
CA VAL A 389 -13.96 -4.39 -11.86
C VAL A 389 -13.46 -3.13 -11.24
N LEU A 390 -12.41 -2.56 -11.82
CA LEU A 390 -11.80 -1.29 -11.43
C LEU A 390 -12.11 -0.23 -12.47
N THR A 391 -12.27 1.02 -12.03
CA THR A 391 -12.27 2.20 -12.89
C THR A 391 -11.22 3.19 -12.40
N GLY A 392 -10.59 3.88 -13.34
CA GLY A 392 -9.58 4.88 -13.03
C GLY A 392 -9.17 5.66 -14.26
N LEU A 393 -8.21 6.57 -14.09
CA LEU A 393 -7.64 7.39 -15.16
C LEU A 393 -6.15 7.04 -15.32
N THR A 394 -5.65 7.03 -16.54
CA THR A 394 -4.20 7.16 -16.77
C THR A 394 -3.76 8.59 -16.43
N ARG A 395 -2.52 8.78 -16.02
CA ARG A 395 -2.01 10.10 -15.62
C ARG A 395 -0.51 10.23 -15.84
N ASP A 396 -0.05 11.48 -15.99
CA ASP A 396 1.34 11.92 -15.89
C ASP A 396 2.33 11.13 -16.79
N GLY A 397 1.93 10.88 -18.04
CA GLY A 397 2.73 10.14 -19.01
C GLY A 397 1.97 8.92 -19.54
N THR A 398 1.06 9.16 -20.47
CA THR A 398 0.37 8.10 -21.22
C THR A 398 0.77 8.22 -22.68
N PHE A 399 1.26 7.13 -23.26
CA PHE A 399 1.87 7.18 -24.59
C PHE A 399 1.31 6.08 -25.51
N LEU A 400 1.12 6.41 -26.76
CA LEU A 400 0.83 5.44 -27.80
C LEU A 400 2.11 4.68 -28.19
N ILE A 401 2.01 3.38 -28.27
CA ILE A 401 3.05 2.52 -28.86
C ILE A 401 2.60 2.15 -30.27
N GLU A 402 3.47 2.39 -31.25
CA GLU A 402 3.29 1.98 -32.64
C GLU A 402 4.57 1.34 -33.18
N ASN A 403 4.44 0.14 -33.74
CA ASN A 403 5.55 -0.62 -34.34
C ASN A 403 6.74 -0.83 -33.42
N GLY A 404 6.49 -1.07 -32.13
CA GLY A 404 7.55 -1.34 -31.15
C GLY A 404 8.22 -0.08 -30.57
N GLU A 405 7.68 1.10 -30.82
CA GLU A 405 8.24 2.36 -30.32
C GLU A 405 7.18 3.23 -29.64
N VAL A 406 7.58 3.97 -28.61
CA VAL A 406 6.75 5.01 -28.00
C VAL A 406 6.65 6.17 -29.00
N SER A 407 5.50 6.32 -29.65
CA SER A 407 5.33 7.23 -30.80
C SER A 407 4.81 8.61 -30.42
N LYS A 408 3.70 8.68 -29.72
CA LYS A 408 3.02 9.96 -29.39
C LYS A 408 2.45 9.95 -27.98
N PRO A 409 2.45 11.09 -27.28
CA PRO A 409 1.69 11.24 -26.06
C PRO A 409 0.19 11.23 -26.37
N ILE A 410 -0.60 10.64 -25.50
CA ILE A 410 -2.06 10.63 -25.60
C ILE A 410 -2.69 11.33 -24.38
N VAL A 411 -3.82 11.96 -24.62
CA VAL A 411 -4.66 12.52 -23.56
C VAL A 411 -5.06 11.39 -22.59
N ASN A 412 -5.03 11.68 -21.30
CA ASN A 412 -5.39 10.68 -20.28
C ASN A 412 -6.73 10.02 -20.59
N MET A 413 -6.77 8.71 -20.40
CA MET A 413 -7.93 7.88 -20.70
C MET A 413 -8.51 7.26 -19.43
N ARG A 414 -9.82 7.13 -19.39
CA ARG A 414 -10.52 6.36 -18.36
C ARG A 414 -10.58 4.90 -18.76
N PHE A 415 -10.07 4.04 -17.92
CA PHE A 415 -10.32 2.61 -18.02
C PHE A 415 -11.46 2.19 -17.09
N THR A 416 -12.20 1.15 -17.50
CA THR A 416 -13.13 0.40 -16.64
C THR A 416 -13.09 -1.04 -17.14
N ASP A 417 -12.47 -1.91 -16.34
CA ASP A 417 -12.28 -3.30 -16.74
C ASP A 417 -12.20 -4.23 -15.52
N SER A 418 -12.46 -5.51 -15.76
CA SER A 418 -12.23 -6.57 -14.77
C SER A 418 -10.76 -6.98 -14.74
N MET A 419 -10.15 -6.92 -13.58
CA MET A 419 -8.77 -7.38 -13.41
C MET A 419 -8.63 -8.90 -13.62
N LEU A 420 -9.70 -9.67 -13.40
CA LEU A 420 -9.72 -11.09 -13.75
C LEU A 420 -9.60 -11.29 -15.28
N SER A 421 -10.14 -10.38 -16.07
CA SER A 421 -10.00 -10.40 -17.52
C SER A 421 -8.65 -9.85 -17.97
N ALA A 422 -8.24 -8.70 -17.44
CA ALA A 422 -7.00 -8.03 -17.84
C ALA A 422 -5.74 -8.84 -17.51
N LEU A 423 -5.70 -9.48 -16.33
CA LEU A 423 -4.55 -10.28 -15.88
C LEU A 423 -4.64 -11.76 -16.32
N ARG A 424 -5.63 -12.14 -17.12
CA ARG A 424 -5.75 -13.51 -17.66
C ARG A 424 -4.72 -13.80 -18.75
N ASN A 425 -4.25 -12.78 -19.42
CA ASN A 425 -3.21 -12.89 -20.44
C ASN A 425 -2.18 -11.77 -20.23
N VAL A 426 -1.06 -12.13 -19.66
CA VAL A 426 0.10 -11.28 -19.36
C VAL A 426 1.27 -11.80 -20.18
N PRO A 427 1.42 -11.40 -21.45
CA PRO A 427 2.44 -11.92 -22.36
C PRO A 427 3.86 -11.82 -21.77
N LEU A 428 4.17 -10.66 -21.16
CA LEU A 428 5.49 -10.39 -20.58
C LEU A 428 5.37 -9.80 -19.17
N ILE A 429 6.27 -10.25 -18.30
CA ILE A 429 6.49 -9.73 -16.95
C ILE A 429 7.92 -9.23 -16.86
N GLY A 430 8.14 -8.09 -16.24
CA GLY A 430 9.43 -7.42 -16.13
C GLY A 430 10.41 -8.14 -15.21
N ARG A 431 11.70 -8.02 -15.48
CA ARG A 431 12.76 -8.57 -14.64
C ARG A 431 13.06 -7.70 -13.41
N GLU A 432 12.83 -6.41 -13.50
CA GLU A 432 13.13 -5.46 -12.44
C GLU A 432 11.92 -5.23 -11.56
N LEU A 433 12.16 -5.30 -10.24
CA LEU A 433 11.13 -5.08 -9.23
C LEU A 433 11.29 -3.69 -8.63
N GLU A 434 10.17 -2.99 -8.47
CA GLU A 434 10.10 -1.73 -7.74
C GLU A 434 9.19 -1.84 -6.51
N MET A 435 9.68 -1.28 -5.41
CA MET A 435 8.89 -1.12 -4.19
C MET A 435 7.96 0.09 -4.36
N VAL A 436 6.66 -0.14 -4.24
CA VAL A 436 5.62 0.88 -4.32
C VAL A 436 4.62 0.64 -3.18
N GLU A 437 4.68 1.46 -2.14
CA GLU A 437 3.85 1.33 -0.94
C GLU A 437 3.87 -0.10 -0.34
N ALA A 438 2.71 -0.77 -0.31
CA ALA A 438 2.52 -2.13 0.22
C ALA A 438 2.83 -3.24 -0.80
N THR A 439 3.39 -2.89 -1.97
CA THR A 439 3.66 -3.84 -3.05
C THR A 439 5.10 -3.72 -3.57
N THR A 440 5.60 -4.83 -4.09
CA THR A 440 6.86 -4.85 -4.86
C THR A 440 6.58 -5.60 -6.15
N VAL A 441 6.72 -4.90 -7.25
CA VAL A 441 6.16 -5.34 -8.52
C VAL A 441 7.06 -5.01 -9.70
N PRO A 442 7.01 -5.83 -10.78
CA PRO A 442 7.63 -5.52 -12.06
C PRO A 442 6.70 -4.69 -12.96
N SER A 443 7.24 -4.21 -14.08
CA SER A 443 6.45 -3.83 -15.24
C SER A 443 5.68 -5.04 -15.78
N MET A 444 4.52 -4.81 -16.40
CA MET A 444 3.71 -5.87 -16.99
C MET A 444 3.19 -5.46 -18.36
N LYS A 445 3.23 -6.38 -19.33
CA LYS A 445 2.50 -6.23 -20.59
C LYS A 445 1.21 -7.02 -20.48
N LEU A 446 0.07 -6.34 -20.67
CA LEU A 446 -1.24 -6.95 -20.74
C LEU A 446 -1.68 -7.07 -22.19
N GLU A 447 -2.27 -8.20 -22.56
CA GLU A 447 -2.82 -8.37 -23.92
C GLU A 447 -3.95 -7.39 -24.17
N LYS A 448 -4.74 -7.05 -23.15
CA LYS A 448 -5.81 -6.06 -23.29
C LYS A 448 -6.16 -5.37 -21.99
N LEU A 449 -6.51 -4.09 -22.10
CA LEU A 449 -7.21 -3.32 -21.08
C LEU A 449 -8.22 -2.42 -21.79
N ARG A 450 -9.44 -2.34 -21.24
CA ARG A 450 -10.54 -1.59 -21.82
C ARG A 450 -10.57 -0.15 -21.35
N PHE A 451 -10.44 0.78 -22.29
CA PHE A 451 -10.63 2.20 -22.09
C PHE A 451 -12.00 2.65 -22.56
N VAL A 452 -12.73 3.36 -21.71
CA VAL A 452 -14.14 3.70 -21.93
C VAL A 452 -14.37 5.18 -22.25
N GLY A 453 -13.33 6.00 -22.13
CA GLY A 453 -13.43 7.42 -22.41
C GLY A 453 -12.09 8.13 -22.33
N VAL A 454 -12.12 9.39 -22.74
CA VAL A 454 -10.97 10.32 -22.64
C VAL A 454 -11.26 11.29 -21.50
N SER A 455 -10.24 11.62 -20.71
CA SER A 455 -10.36 12.64 -19.66
C SER A 455 -10.59 14.01 -20.29
N ALA A 456 -11.43 14.81 -19.66
CA ALA A 456 -11.60 16.21 -20.03
C ALA A 456 -10.48 17.11 -19.45
N TYR A 457 -9.63 16.54 -18.58
CA TYR A 457 -8.55 17.24 -17.86
C TYR A 457 -7.25 16.47 -17.96
#